data_df7965a6b0c2d67b91b02abcad75ebeb
#
_entry.id   df7965a6b0c2d67b91b02abcad75ebeb
#
_cell.length_a   1.000
_cell.length_b   1.000
_cell.length_c   1.000
_cell.angle_alpha   90.00
_cell.angle_beta   90.00
_cell.angle_gamma   90.00
#
_symmetry.space_group_name_H-M   'P 1'
#
loop_
_entity.id
_entity.type
_entity.pdbx_description
1 polymer ?
#
loop_
_entity_poly.entity_id
_entity_poly.type
_entity_poly.pdbx_seq_one_letter_code
_entity_poly.pdbx_strand_id
1 'polypeptide(L)'
;MTDKLTNMNVWDFLPEFTKALEEQLIEDNHRWGDTWLQRPREGQDDRLVETLRNYCDQYKNAQVPLPYLKIAGNALINWIRDKHPGYWER
;
A
#
# COMPACT_ATOMS: atom_id res chain seq x y z
N MET A 1 -3.95 2.20 26.04
CA MET A 1 -4.53 2.08 25.68
C MET A 1 -5.43 2.13 25.46
N THR A 2 -5.75 2.25 25.12
CA THR A 2 -6.57 2.20 24.84
C THR A 2 -7.32 2.02 24.46
N ASP A 3 -7.37 2.07 24.23
CA ASP A 3 -8.13 1.83 23.90
C ASP A 3 -8.92 1.29 23.19
N LYS A 4 -9.24 1.51 23.25
CA LYS A 4 -10.18 0.67 22.66
C LYS A 4 -11.20 1.39 21.93
N LEU A 5 -11.47 0.96 20.73
CA LEU A 5 -12.57 1.49 19.98
C LEU A 5 -13.76 0.68 20.38
N THR A 6 -14.44 1.13 21.42
CA THR A 6 -15.60 0.46 21.97
C THR A 6 -15.29 -1.00 22.28
N ASN A 7 -16.08 -1.93 21.75
CA ASN A 7 -15.86 -3.35 21.97
C ASN A 7 -14.96 -3.96 20.92
N MET A 8 -14.57 -3.17 19.93
CA MET A 8 -13.73 -3.66 18.87
C MET A 8 -12.30 -3.30 19.16
N ASN A 9 -11.42 -4.26 19.12
CA ASN A 9 -10.00 -4.03 19.30
C ASN A 9 -9.33 -4.21 17.96
N VAL A 10 -8.99 -3.09 17.35
CA VAL A 10 -8.37 -3.07 16.02
C VAL A 10 -7.08 -3.89 16.01
N TRP A 11 -6.37 -3.90 17.14
CA TRP A 11 -5.10 -4.59 17.22
C TRP A 11 -5.25 -6.11 17.05
N ASP A 12 -6.43 -6.65 17.37
CA ASP A 12 -6.68 -8.08 17.21
C ASP A 12 -6.69 -8.50 15.74
N PHE A 13 -6.96 -7.54 14.85
CA PHE A 13 -7.04 -7.82 13.43
C PHE A 13 -5.75 -7.48 12.68
N LEU A 14 -4.80 -6.86 13.35
CA LEU A 14 -3.56 -6.47 12.69
C LEU A 14 -2.78 -7.65 12.13
N PRO A 15 -2.62 -8.76 12.88
CA PRO A 15 -1.91 -9.91 12.31
C PRO A 15 -2.57 -10.47 11.06
N GLU A 16 -3.90 -10.50 11.03
CA GLU A 16 -4.62 -10.98 9.87
C GLU A 16 -4.40 -10.05 8.68
N PHE A 17 -4.48 -8.74 8.91
CA PHE A 17 -4.26 -7.77 7.86
C PHE A 17 -2.83 -7.84 7.34
N THR A 18 -1.87 -7.97 8.26
CA THR A 18 -0.47 -8.02 7.88
C THR A 18 -0.17 -9.23 7.00
N LYS A 19 -0.77 -10.37 7.34
CA LYS A 19 -0.59 -11.57 6.53
C LYS A 19 -1.20 -11.39 5.14
N ALA A 20 -2.40 -10.83 5.08
CA ALA A 20 -3.04 -10.58 3.79
C ALA A 20 -2.23 -9.60 2.96
N LEU A 21 -1.68 -8.57 3.60
CA LEU A 21 -0.84 -7.61 2.90
C LEU A 21 0.41 -8.27 2.35
N GLU A 22 1.02 -9.14 3.14
CA GLU A 22 2.21 -9.87 2.69
C GLU A 22 1.91 -10.69 1.45
N GLU A 23 0.78 -11.38 1.45
CA GLU A 23 0.39 -12.20 0.31
C GLU A 23 0.14 -11.33 -0.92
N GLN A 24 -0.46 -10.16 -0.73
CA GLN A 24 -0.68 -9.23 -1.83
C GLN A 24 0.65 -8.73 -2.40
N LEU A 25 1.60 -8.41 -1.54
CA LEU A 25 2.92 -7.95 -1.99
C LEU A 25 3.66 -9.03 -2.75
N ILE A 26 3.56 -10.27 -2.29
CA ILE A 26 4.18 -11.38 -2.98
C ILE A 26 3.57 -11.55 -4.37
N GLU A 27 2.25 -11.48 -4.46
CA GLU A 27 1.57 -11.60 -5.74
C GLU A 27 1.98 -10.47 -6.69
N ASP A 28 2.04 -9.25 -6.17
CA ASP A 28 2.45 -8.11 -6.99
C ASP A 28 3.89 -8.25 -7.45
N ASN A 29 4.76 -8.78 -6.60
CA ASN A 29 6.14 -9.00 -6.98
C ASN A 29 6.26 -10.06 -8.08
N HIS A 30 5.43 -11.08 -8.03
CA HIS A 30 5.40 -12.08 -9.10
C HIS A 30 4.98 -11.47 -10.43
N ARG A 31 4.07 -10.52 -10.39
CA ARG A 31 3.54 -9.89 -11.61
C ARG A 31 4.45 -8.81 -12.15
N TRP A 32 4.98 -7.98 -11.26
CA TRP A 32 5.70 -6.77 -11.67
C TRP A 32 7.21 -6.84 -11.42
N GLY A 33 7.66 -7.81 -10.63
CA GLY A 33 9.06 -7.93 -10.26
C GLY A 33 9.52 -6.74 -9.46
N ASP A 34 10.75 -6.31 -9.73
CA ASP A 34 11.38 -5.23 -8.98
C ASP A 34 11.22 -3.88 -9.67
N THR A 35 10.22 -3.74 -10.54
CA THR A 35 10.06 -2.49 -11.28
C THR A 35 9.89 -1.30 -10.36
N TRP A 36 9.27 -1.50 -9.20
CA TRP A 36 9.06 -0.42 -8.26
C TRP A 36 10.38 0.10 -7.67
N LEU A 37 11.41 -0.73 -7.63
CA LEU A 37 12.74 -0.30 -7.18
C LEU A 37 13.43 0.58 -8.20
N GLN A 38 13.07 0.43 -9.47
CA GLN A 38 13.73 1.15 -10.55
C GLN A 38 13.15 2.53 -10.77
N ARG A 39 11.99 2.82 -10.16
CA ARG A 39 11.36 4.11 -10.33
C ARG A 39 12.09 5.17 -9.51
N PRO A 40 12.27 6.37 -10.06
CA PRO A 40 12.91 7.45 -9.29
C PRO A 40 12.10 7.78 -8.04
N ARG A 41 12.80 8.22 -7.01
CA ARG A 41 12.12 8.70 -5.81
C ARG A 41 11.35 9.97 -6.11
N GLU A 42 11.87 10.78 -7.01
CA GLU A 42 11.17 11.99 -7.39
C GLU A 42 9.81 11.65 -7.96
N GLY A 43 8.81 12.37 -7.49
CA GLY A 43 7.46 12.16 -7.97
C GLY A 43 6.77 10.92 -7.42
N GLN A 44 7.36 10.24 -6.45
CA GLN A 44 6.71 9.03 -5.94
C GLN A 44 5.38 9.34 -5.26
N ASP A 45 5.29 10.49 -4.60
CA ASP A 45 4.02 10.87 -3.96
C ASP A 45 2.98 11.22 -5.00
N ASP A 46 3.39 11.88 -6.08
CA ASP A 46 2.48 12.20 -7.17
C ASP A 46 1.97 10.92 -7.84
N ARG A 47 2.84 9.93 -8.00
CA ARG A 47 2.42 8.65 -8.57
C ARG A 47 1.43 7.94 -7.66
N LEU A 48 1.64 8.03 -6.34
CA LEU A 48 0.71 7.43 -5.40
C LEU A 48 -0.65 8.11 -5.48
N VAL A 49 -0.65 9.46 -5.50
CA VAL A 49 -1.89 10.21 -5.62
C VAL A 49 -2.63 9.84 -6.90
N GLU A 50 -1.90 9.72 -8.01
CA GLU A 50 -2.50 9.36 -9.29
C GLU A 50 -3.13 7.97 -9.23
N THR A 51 -2.42 7.02 -8.62
CA THR A 51 -2.93 5.67 -8.45
C THR A 51 -4.21 5.68 -7.62
N LEU A 52 -4.23 6.46 -6.54
CA LEU A 52 -5.42 6.56 -5.70
C LEU A 52 -6.58 7.19 -6.46
N ARG A 53 -6.30 8.20 -7.28
CA ARG A 53 -7.34 8.81 -8.10
C ARG A 53 -7.95 7.79 -9.06
N ASN A 54 -7.12 6.97 -9.67
CA ASN A 54 -7.61 5.95 -10.58
C ASN A 54 -8.52 4.96 -9.85
N TYR A 55 -8.15 4.53 -8.65
CA TYR A 55 -9.00 3.66 -7.87
C TYR A 55 -10.31 4.34 -7.50
N CYS A 56 -10.25 5.61 -7.13
CA CYS A 56 -11.46 6.35 -6.79
C CYS A 56 -12.38 6.49 -8.00
N ASP A 57 -11.81 6.75 -9.18
CA ASP A 57 -12.59 6.87 -10.41
C ASP A 57 -13.26 5.54 -10.75
N GLN A 58 -12.54 4.43 -10.60
CA GLN A 58 -13.12 3.13 -10.84
C GLN A 58 -14.28 2.84 -9.90
N TYR A 59 -14.12 3.22 -8.64
CA TYR A 59 -15.19 3.05 -7.68
C TYR A 59 -16.42 3.89 -8.04
N LYS A 60 -16.20 5.16 -8.38
CA LYS A 60 -17.32 6.07 -8.66
C LYS A 60 -18.00 5.75 -9.97
N ASN A 61 -17.25 5.39 -10.99
CA ASN A 61 -17.80 5.25 -12.33
C ASN A 61 -18.23 3.83 -12.66
N ALA A 62 -17.57 2.82 -12.12
CA ALA A 62 -17.86 1.44 -12.43
C ALA A 62 -18.16 0.61 -11.20
N GLN A 63 -18.17 1.24 -10.04
CA GLN A 63 -18.45 0.60 -8.75
C GLN A 63 -17.53 -0.58 -8.46
N VAL A 64 -16.28 -0.47 -8.90
CA VAL A 64 -15.25 -1.44 -8.56
C VAL A 64 -14.83 -1.17 -7.11
N PRO A 65 -14.86 -2.17 -6.24
CA PRO A 65 -14.47 -1.95 -4.84
C PRO A 65 -13.05 -1.43 -4.72
N LEU A 66 -12.82 -0.60 -3.71
CA LEU A 66 -11.47 -0.08 -3.48
C LEU A 66 -10.55 -1.21 -3.05
N PRO A 67 -9.36 -1.32 -3.66
CA PRO A 67 -8.43 -2.39 -3.33
C PRO A 67 -7.58 -2.03 -2.13
N TYR A 68 -8.11 -2.24 -0.93
CA TYR A 68 -7.45 -1.80 0.29
C TYR A 68 -6.03 -2.30 0.43
N LEU A 69 -5.79 -3.58 0.10
CA LEU A 69 -4.45 -4.15 0.25
C LEU A 69 -3.46 -3.56 -0.74
N LYS A 70 -3.91 -3.27 -1.96
CA LYS A 70 -3.04 -2.62 -2.94
C LYS A 70 -2.72 -1.20 -2.52
N ILE A 71 -3.69 -0.50 -1.97
CA ILE A 71 -3.47 0.86 -1.46
C ILE A 71 -2.46 0.82 -0.31
N ALA A 72 -2.66 -0.12 0.62
CA ALA A 72 -1.74 -0.26 1.75
C ALA A 72 -0.33 -0.63 1.28
N GLY A 73 -0.23 -1.51 0.28
CA GLY A 73 1.07 -1.89 -0.25
C GLY A 73 1.81 -0.73 -0.88
N ASN A 74 1.10 0.08 -1.67
CA ASN A 74 1.71 1.27 -2.27
C ASN A 74 2.17 2.25 -1.18
N ALA A 75 1.35 2.43 -0.16
CA ALA A 75 1.71 3.32 0.94
C ALA A 75 2.92 2.79 1.68
N LEU A 76 2.98 1.49 1.91
CA LEU A 76 4.11 0.89 2.60
C LEU A 76 5.41 1.10 1.82
N ILE A 77 5.37 0.88 0.52
CA ILE A 77 6.56 1.04 -0.31
C ILE A 77 7.04 2.50 -0.27
N ASN A 78 6.13 3.45 -0.42
CA ASN A 78 6.52 4.85 -0.38
C ASN A 78 7.06 5.23 1.00
N TRP A 79 6.45 4.69 2.07
CA TRP A 79 6.91 4.95 3.42
C TRP A 79 8.32 4.44 3.64
N ILE A 80 8.60 3.22 3.14
CA ILE A 80 9.94 2.64 3.28
C ILE A 80 10.97 3.49 2.53
N ARG A 81 10.64 3.90 1.31
CA ARG A 81 11.56 4.69 0.52
C ARG A 81 11.84 6.05 1.15
N ASP A 82 10.85 6.60 1.86
CA ASP A 82 11.02 7.85 2.55
C ASP A 82 11.89 7.72 3.80
N LYS A 83 11.68 6.63 4.54
CA LYS A 83 12.36 6.42 5.82
C LYS A 83 13.75 5.79 5.66
N HIS A 84 13.96 5.06 4.59
CA HIS A 84 15.19 4.30 4.38
C HIS A 84 15.75 4.53 2.98
N PRO A 85 16.10 5.79 2.66
CA PRO A 85 16.55 6.10 1.30
C PRO A 85 17.78 5.32 0.88
N GLY A 86 18.71 5.06 1.82
CA GLY A 86 19.92 4.33 1.47
C GLY A 86 19.68 2.89 1.07
N TYR A 87 18.51 2.38 1.33
CA TYR A 87 18.17 1.02 0.96
C TYR A 87 17.96 0.88 -0.56
N TRP A 88 17.44 1.92 -1.18
CA TRP A 88 17.12 1.90 -2.60
C TRP A 88 18.16 2.57 -3.48
N GLU A 89 18.77 3.60 -2.94
CA GLU A 89 19.68 4.43 -3.72
C GLU A 89 21.06 3.83 -3.63
N ARG A 90 21.34 2.92 -4.52
CA ARG A 90 22.62 2.25 -4.55
C ARG A 90 23.41 2.63 -5.78
#